data_50787a6462f6b3c10020a2ae84debf82
#
_entry.id   50787a6462f6b3c10020a2ae84debf82
#
_cell.length_a   1.000
_cell.length_b   1.000
_cell.length_c   1.000
_cell.angle_alpha   90.00
_cell.angle_beta   90.00
_cell.angle_gamma   90.00
#
_symmetry.space_group_name_H-M   'P 1'
#
loop_
_entity.id
_entity.type
_entity.pdbx_description
1 polymer ?
#
loop_
_entity_poly.entity_id
_entity_poly.type
_entity_poly.pdbx_seq_one_letter_code
_entity_poly.pdbx_strand_id
1 'polypeptide(L)'
;FSALPCGCQRDSLLYLSVDSYDRMDKFIREDNRSHLSSLMIIGAWIEAQYFAAQVIKNNPDDLLRDRIGEQKLVLANLIKLAEPYCDTDKQFGGLCNDLREIYSKYETVSITYTRGDPVKSEKDGGLLITQTETSRVEMTDQQLEEIIQIMGIVRKKLITRN
;
A
#
# COMPACT_ATOMS: atom_id res chain seq x y z
N PHE A 1 -1.67 -20.56 -31.61
CA PHE A 1 -1.77 -19.86 -30.32
C PHE A 1 -0.45 -19.13 -30.11
N SER A 2 -0.38 -17.86 -30.51
CA SER A 2 0.77 -16.99 -30.27
C SER A 2 0.74 -16.59 -28.81
N ALA A 3 1.78 -16.96 -28.05
CA ALA A 3 1.99 -16.47 -26.70
C ALA A 3 2.22 -14.95 -26.75
N LEU A 4 1.31 -14.18 -26.17
CA LEU A 4 1.49 -12.74 -25.95
C LEU A 4 2.73 -12.52 -25.07
N PRO A 5 3.55 -11.49 -25.34
CA PRO A 5 4.73 -11.22 -24.53
C PRO A 5 4.33 -10.95 -23.07
N CYS A 6 5.03 -11.56 -22.14
CA CYS A 6 4.73 -11.63 -20.69
C CYS A 6 4.51 -10.25 -20.01
N GLY A 7 5.03 -9.16 -20.57
CA GLY A 7 4.82 -7.79 -20.11
C GLY A 7 3.38 -7.30 -20.32
N CYS A 8 2.82 -7.54 -21.46
CA CYS A 8 1.47 -7.09 -21.83
C CYS A 8 0.37 -7.72 -20.93
N GLN A 9 0.59 -8.94 -20.44
CA GLN A 9 -0.36 -9.65 -19.60
C GLN A 9 -0.38 -9.12 -18.15
N ARG A 10 0.78 -8.71 -17.62
CA ARG A 10 0.87 -8.06 -16.29
C ARG A 10 0.20 -6.69 -16.29
N ASP A 11 0.45 -5.89 -17.30
CA ASP A 11 -0.12 -4.55 -17.41
C ASP A 11 -1.65 -4.61 -17.56
N SER A 12 -2.15 -5.57 -18.34
CA SER A 12 -3.59 -5.81 -18.48
C SER A 12 -4.25 -6.24 -17.17
N LEU A 13 -3.61 -7.12 -16.40
CA LEU A 13 -4.12 -7.58 -15.11
C LEU A 13 -4.16 -6.44 -14.09
N LEU A 14 -3.10 -5.64 -14.03
CA LEU A 14 -3.03 -4.45 -13.17
C LEU A 14 -4.13 -3.46 -13.54
N TYR A 15 -4.28 -3.15 -14.82
CA TYR A 15 -5.32 -2.25 -15.32
C TYR A 15 -6.72 -2.73 -14.93
N LEU A 16 -7.05 -4.01 -15.17
CA LEU A 16 -8.35 -4.59 -14.81
C LEU A 16 -8.60 -4.55 -13.30
N SER A 17 -7.57 -4.75 -12.49
CA SER A 17 -7.67 -4.67 -11.03
C SER A 17 -8.00 -3.25 -10.58
N VAL A 18 -7.26 -2.25 -11.07
CA VAL A 18 -7.49 -0.83 -10.75
C VAL A 18 -8.88 -0.40 -11.20
N ASP A 19 -9.28 -0.70 -12.44
CA ASP A 19 -10.61 -0.36 -12.97
C ASP A 19 -11.74 -1.01 -12.15
N SER A 20 -11.54 -2.24 -11.69
CA SER A 20 -12.51 -2.92 -10.83
C SER A 20 -12.66 -2.24 -9.45
N TYR A 21 -11.55 -1.82 -8.85
CA TYR A 21 -11.58 -1.06 -7.59
C TYR A 21 -12.25 0.30 -7.77
N ASP A 22 -11.95 1.04 -8.84
CA ASP A 22 -12.56 2.33 -9.12
C ASP A 22 -14.08 2.22 -9.31
N ARG A 23 -14.55 1.20 -10.02
CA ARG A 23 -16.00 0.94 -10.19
C ARG A 23 -16.69 0.59 -8.87
N MET A 24 -16.06 -0.25 -8.04
CA MET A 24 -16.59 -0.58 -6.72
C MET A 24 -16.64 0.65 -5.82
N ASP A 25 -15.57 1.46 -5.77
CA ASP A 25 -15.53 2.68 -4.99
C ASP A 25 -16.63 3.66 -5.40
N LYS A 26 -16.80 3.89 -6.71
CA LYS A 26 -17.86 4.75 -7.24
C LYS A 26 -19.24 4.27 -6.83
N PHE A 27 -19.54 2.98 -7.01
CA PHE A 27 -20.82 2.40 -6.63
C PHE A 27 -21.12 2.55 -5.13
N ILE A 28 -20.12 2.28 -4.27
CA ILE A 28 -20.25 2.40 -2.82
C ILE A 28 -20.48 3.85 -2.39
N ARG A 29 -19.83 4.82 -3.05
CA ARG A 29 -19.99 6.26 -2.77
C ARG A 29 -21.34 6.81 -3.20
N GLU A 30 -21.82 6.38 -4.36
CA GLU A 30 -23.15 6.74 -4.86
C GLU A 30 -24.27 6.29 -3.89
N ASP A 31 -24.02 5.20 -3.15
CA ASP A 31 -24.93 4.65 -2.13
C ASP A 31 -24.75 5.28 -0.72
N ASN A 32 -23.97 6.39 -0.61
CA ASN A 32 -23.61 7.05 0.66
C ASN A 32 -22.91 6.12 1.69
N ARG A 33 -22.21 5.09 1.23
CA ARG A 33 -21.52 4.09 2.05
C ARG A 33 -20.00 4.24 2.02
N SER A 34 -19.50 5.48 2.00
CA SER A 34 -18.07 5.81 1.88
C SER A 34 -17.17 5.11 2.92
N HIS A 35 -17.70 4.77 4.10
CA HIS A 35 -16.98 3.99 5.10
C HIS A 35 -16.60 2.59 4.61
N LEU A 36 -17.43 1.96 3.76
CA LEU A 36 -17.11 0.64 3.17
C LEU A 36 -16.00 0.74 2.13
N SER A 37 -15.94 1.84 1.36
CA SER A 37 -14.83 2.12 0.46
C SER A 37 -13.51 2.19 1.24
N SER A 38 -13.49 2.91 2.35
CA SER A 38 -12.32 2.98 3.23
C SER A 38 -11.92 1.60 3.76
N LEU A 39 -12.88 0.78 4.20
CA LEU A 39 -12.62 -0.59 4.65
C LEU A 39 -12.03 -1.47 3.54
N MET A 40 -12.55 -1.36 2.33
CA MET A 40 -12.07 -2.12 1.17
C MET A 40 -10.60 -1.79 0.86
N ILE A 41 -10.24 -0.51 0.82
CA ILE A 41 -8.87 -0.07 0.54
C ILE A 41 -7.92 -0.51 1.66
N ILE A 42 -8.31 -0.32 2.92
CA ILE A 42 -7.52 -0.72 4.09
C ILE A 42 -7.31 -2.23 4.11
N GLY A 43 -8.37 -3.01 3.88
CA GLY A 43 -8.29 -4.47 3.84
C GLY A 43 -7.37 -4.97 2.74
N ALA A 44 -7.48 -4.43 1.53
CA ALA A 44 -6.61 -4.77 0.41
C ALA A 44 -5.14 -4.43 0.72
N TRP A 45 -4.87 -3.29 1.36
CA TRP A 45 -3.52 -2.92 1.77
C TRP A 45 -2.96 -3.88 2.83
N ILE A 46 -3.73 -4.23 3.85
CA ILE A 46 -3.30 -5.18 4.91
C ILE A 46 -2.94 -6.54 4.29
N GLU A 47 -3.78 -7.09 3.40
CA GLU A 47 -3.49 -8.35 2.72
C GLU A 47 -2.22 -8.24 1.85
N ALA A 48 -2.06 -7.17 1.08
CA ALA A 48 -0.89 -6.96 0.25
C ALA A 48 0.40 -6.91 1.10
N GLN A 49 0.37 -6.19 2.24
CA GLN A 49 1.51 -6.11 3.15
C GLN A 49 1.80 -7.44 3.82
N TYR A 50 0.77 -8.21 4.19
CA TYR A 50 0.96 -9.55 4.73
C TYR A 50 1.65 -10.48 3.70
N PHE A 51 1.21 -10.45 2.43
CA PHE A 51 1.88 -11.24 1.39
C PHE A 51 3.33 -10.81 1.17
N ALA A 52 3.60 -9.49 1.10
CA ALA A 52 4.97 -8.98 1.01
C ALA A 52 5.84 -9.46 2.18
N ALA A 53 5.29 -9.44 3.40
CA ALA A 53 5.94 -9.94 4.60
C ALA A 53 6.26 -11.45 4.53
N GLN A 54 5.36 -12.27 3.96
CA GLN A 54 5.63 -13.71 3.78
C GLN A 54 6.69 -13.95 2.70
N VAL A 55 6.67 -13.17 1.62
CA VAL A 55 7.66 -13.31 0.54
C VAL A 55 9.06 -12.97 1.04
N ILE A 56 9.25 -11.82 1.70
CA ILE A 56 10.57 -11.38 2.17
C ILE A 56 11.14 -12.29 3.25
N LYS A 57 10.28 -12.88 4.08
CA LYS A 57 10.69 -13.84 5.11
C LYS A 57 11.30 -15.11 4.52
N ASN A 58 10.79 -15.57 3.37
CA ASN A 58 11.26 -16.77 2.71
C ASN A 58 12.36 -16.49 1.66
N ASN A 59 12.36 -15.29 1.09
CA ASN A 59 13.28 -14.85 0.05
C ASN A 59 13.71 -13.43 0.36
N PRO A 60 14.80 -13.19 1.11
CA PRO A 60 15.32 -11.86 1.37
C PRO A 60 15.63 -11.12 0.06
N ASP A 61 15.13 -9.90 -0.08
CA ASP A 61 15.28 -9.06 -1.25
C ASP A 61 15.30 -7.60 -0.84
N ASP A 62 16.37 -6.87 -1.16
CA ASP A 62 16.56 -5.49 -0.75
C ASP A 62 15.53 -4.55 -1.37
N LEU A 63 15.13 -4.80 -2.61
CA LEU A 63 14.11 -3.98 -3.27
C LEU A 63 12.75 -4.15 -2.59
N LEU A 64 12.38 -5.38 -2.24
CA LEU A 64 11.13 -5.63 -1.52
C LEU A 64 11.18 -5.04 -0.11
N ARG A 65 12.35 -5.10 0.54
CA ARG A 65 12.59 -4.46 1.84
C ARG A 65 12.30 -2.95 1.77
N ASP A 66 12.87 -2.26 0.79
CA ASP A 66 12.64 -0.83 0.58
C ASP A 66 11.15 -0.53 0.32
N ARG A 67 10.50 -1.35 -0.52
CA ARG A 67 9.05 -1.22 -0.79
C ARG A 67 8.18 -1.41 0.45
N ILE A 68 8.56 -2.30 1.37
CA ILE A 68 7.89 -2.44 2.67
C ILE A 68 8.09 -1.18 3.50
N GLY A 69 9.29 -0.64 3.57
CA GLY A 69 9.58 0.59 4.33
C GLY A 69 8.83 1.82 3.80
N GLU A 70 8.73 1.98 2.48
CA GLU A 70 7.96 3.05 1.83
C GLU A 70 6.48 3.05 2.20
N GLN A 71 5.95 1.92 2.63
CA GLN A 71 4.55 1.81 3.06
C GLN A 71 4.21 2.66 4.30
N LYS A 72 5.20 3.16 5.02
CA LYS A 72 5.01 4.17 6.08
C LYS A 72 4.10 5.31 5.61
N LEU A 73 4.33 5.83 4.41
CA LEU A 73 3.57 6.96 3.87
C LEU A 73 2.15 6.57 3.46
N VAL A 74 2.02 5.39 2.84
CA VAL A 74 0.70 4.86 2.46
C VAL A 74 -0.13 4.65 3.72
N LEU A 75 0.45 4.04 4.76
CA LEU A 75 -0.21 3.78 6.03
C LEU A 75 -0.65 5.07 6.73
N ALA A 76 0.19 6.12 6.71
CA ALA A 76 -0.18 7.43 7.24
C ALA A 76 -1.42 8.02 6.54
N ASN A 77 -1.54 7.82 5.22
CA ASN A 77 -2.71 8.25 4.45
C ASN A 77 -3.94 7.38 4.73
N LEU A 78 -3.77 6.07 4.93
CA LEU A 78 -4.86 5.16 5.29
C LEU A 78 -5.44 5.50 6.67
N ILE A 79 -4.59 5.87 7.64
CA ILE A 79 -5.03 6.33 8.95
C ILE A 79 -5.90 7.59 8.81
N LYS A 80 -5.46 8.59 8.02
CA LYS A 80 -6.27 9.79 7.74
C LYS A 80 -7.59 9.46 7.03
N LEU A 81 -7.58 8.49 6.12
CA LEU A 81 -8.78 8.02 5.42
C LEU A 81 -9.77 7.36 6.39
N ALA A 82 -9.29 6.64 7.39
CA ALA A 82 -10.11 5.97 8.40
C ALA A 82 -10.62 6.92 9.50
N GLU A 83 -9.89 8.01 9.79
CA GLU A 83 -10.12 8.90 10.93
C GLU A 83 -11.56 9.38 11.09
N PRO A 84 -12.30 9.81 10.04
CA PRO A 84 -13.69 10.25 10.17
C PRO A 84 -14.65 9.17 10.70
N TYR A 85 -14.24 7.91 10.63
CA TYR A 85 -15.09 6.75 10.96
C TYR A 85 -14.67 6.08 12.27
N CYS A 86 -13.54 6.44 12.87
CA CYS A 86 -12.99 5.77 14.06
C CYS A 86 -13.95 5.80 15.26
N ASP A 87 -14.77 6.84 15.38
CA ASP A 87 -15.71 7.03 16.48
C ASP A 87 -17.15 6.61 16.11
N THR A 88 -17.38 6.14 14.87
CA THR A 88 -18.73 5.83 14.39
C THR A 88 -19.26 4.52 14.95
N ASP A 89 -18.40 3.55 15.11
CA ASP A 89 -18.71 2.28 15.75
C ASP A 89 -17.46 1.62 16.37
N LYS A 90 -17.70 0.64 17.27
CA LYS A 90 -16.64 -0.05 17.99
C LYS A 90 -15.72 -0.89 17.10
N GLN A 91 -16.23 -1.42 15.99
CA GLN A 91 -15.46 -2.26 15.08
C GLN A 91 -14.49 -1.39 14.27
N PHE A 92 -14.98 -0.23 13.79
CA PHE A 92 -14.13 0.72 13.07
C PHE A 92 -13.06 1.34 13.99
N GLY A 93 -13.43 1.71 15.21
CA GLY A 93 -12.47 2.18 16.23
C GLY A 93 -11.39 1.15 16.52
N GLY A 94 -11.75 -0.13 16.56
CA GLY A 94 -10.78 -1.22 16.68
C GLY A 94 -9.82 -1.31 15.50
N LEU A 95 -10.28 -1.11 14.26
CA LEU A 95 -9.44 -1.07 13.07
C LEU A 95 -8.49 0.14 13.10
N CYS A 96 -8.98 1.32 13.49
CA CYS A 96 -8.16 2.50 13.64
C CYS A 96 -6.99 2.30 14.62
N ASN A 97 -7.27 1.62 15.73
CA ASN A 97 -6.22 1.30 16.70
C ASN A 97 -5.21 0.30 16.12
N ASP A 98 -5.67 -0.70 15.39
CA ASP A 98 -4.81 -1.67 14.71
C ASP A 98 -3.89 -0.97 13.69
N LEU A 99 -4.40 -0.02 12.91
CA LEU A 99 -3.57 0.76 11.96
C LEU A 99 -2.52 1.63 12.68
N ARG A 100 -2.88 2.25 13.81
CA ARG A 100 -1.93 3.03 14.62
C ARG A 100 -0.86 2.14 15.25
N GLU A 101 -1.23 0.93 15.68
CA GLU A 101 -0.29 -0.06 16.20
C GLU A 101 0.71 -0.49 15.13
N ILE A 102 0.26 -0.76 13.90
CA ILE A 102 1.16 -1.01 12.77
C ILE A 102 2.07 0.22 12.53
N TYR A 103 1.50 1.43 12.52
CA TYR A 103 2.26 2.65 12.25
C TYR A 103 3.37 2.89 13.25
N SER A 104 3.17 2.55 14.53
CA SER A 104 4.21 2.67 15.57
C SER A 104 5.48 1.89 15.25
N LYS A 105 5.37 0.78 14.47
CA LYS A 105 6.53 0.00 14.02
C LYS A 105 7.29 0.66 12.87
N TYR A 106 6.64 1.60 12.19
CA TYR A 106 7.25 2.38 11.10
C TYR A 106 7.84 3.72 11.58
N GLU A 107 7.57 4.17 12.81
CA GLU A 107 7.96 5.52 13.29
C GLU A 107 9.45 5.81 13.05
N THR A 108 10.30 4.86 13.35
CA THR A 108 11.77 4.99 13.28
C THR A 108 12.34 4.66 11.90
N VAL A 109 11.51 4.20 10.94
CA VAL A 109 11.93 3.99 9.54
C VAL A 109 12.14 5.35 8.89
N SER A 110 13.34 5.61 8.37
CA SER A 110 13.68 6.85 7.66
C SER A 110 13.54 6.67 6.16
N ILE A 111 12.90 7.64 5.49
CA ILE A 111 12.73 7.65 4.05
C ILE A 111 13.24 8.97 3.53
N THR A 112 14.28 8.92 2.70
CA THR A 112 14.86 10.09 2.03
C THR A 112 14.47 10.07 0.57
N TYR A 113 13.91 11.18 0.07
CA TYR A 113 13.58 11.36 -1.33
C TYR A 113 14.65 12.24 -1.98
N THR A 114 15.22 11.75 -3.06
CA THR A 114 16.12 12.53 -3.91
C THR A 114 15.42 12.77 -5.23
N ARG A 115 15.24 14.05 -5.56
CA ARG A 115 14.64 14.45 -6.81
C ARG A 115 15.77 14.66 -7.82
N GLY A 116 15.75 13.89 -8.90
CA GLY A 116 16.69 14.04 -10.01
C GLY A 116 16.38 15.30 -10.83
N ASP A 117 17.34 15.72 -11.64
CA ASP A 117 17.13 16.83 -12.55
C ASP A 117 16.07 16.49 -13.61
N PRO A 118 15.22 17.46 -13.99
CA PRO A 118 14.22 17.24 -15.02
C PRO A 118 14.88 17.02 -16.40
N VAL A 119 14.61 15.87 -17.00
CA VAL A 119 15.08 15.54 -18.36
C VAL A 119 14.00 15.91 -19.35
N LYS A 120 14.35 16.76 -20.31
CA LYS A 120 13.47 17.14 -21.42
C LYS A 120 13.72 16.18 -22.59
N SER A 121 12.69 15.56 -23.10
CA SER A 121 12.71 14.75 -24.31
C SER A 121 11.58 15.15 -25.25
N GLU A 122 11.82 15.11 -26.56
CA GLU A 122 10.78 15.26 -27.57
C GLU A 122 10.26 13.88 -27.95
N LYS A 123 8.95 13.70 -27.87
CA LYS A 123 8.27 12.51 -28.35
C LYS A 123 6.99 12.93 -29.09
N ASP A 124 6.82 12.46 -30.31
CA ASP A 124 5.65 12.69 -31.18
C ASP A 124 5.31 14.18 -31.39
N GLY A 125 6.34 15.06 -31.46
CA GLY A 125 6.17 16.51 -31.65
C GLY A 125 5.75 17.27 -30.40
N GLY A 126 5.72 16.62 -29.25
CA GLY A 126 5.46 17.20 -27.92
C GLY A 126 6.70 17.21 -27.01
N LEU A 127 6.82 18.23 -26.16
CA LEU A 127 7.85 18.29 -25.12
C LEU A 127 7.43 17.41 -23.95
N LEU A 128 8.15 16.32 -23.70
CA LEU A 128 7.99 15.47 -22.52
C LEU A 128 9.06 15.86 -21.49
N ILE A 129 8.64 16.29 -20.31
CA ILE A 129 9.52 16.54 -19.17
C ILE A 129 9.37 15.36 -18.21
N THR A 130 10.43 14.58 -18.05
CA THR A 130 10.50 13.48 -17.10
C THR A 130 11.41 13.87 -15.94
N GLN A 131 10.93 13.72 -14.72
CA GLN A 131 11.73 13.89 -13.52
C GLN A 131 11.73 12.57 -12.76
N THR A 132 12.93 12.03 -12.50
CA THR A 132 13.07 10.81 -11.70
C THR A 132 13.12 11.18 -10.23
N GLU A 133 12.26 10.55 -9.43
CA GLU A 133 12.37 10.57 -7.98
C GLU A 133 12.91 9.20 -7.53
N THR A 134 13.93 9.21 -6.71
CA THR A 134 14.47 8.02 -6.07
C THR A 134 14.21 8.12 -4.57
N SER A 135 13.72 7.06 -3.98
CA SER A 135 13.57 6.92 -2.54
C SER A 135 14.68 6.03 -2.00
N ARG A 136 15.20 6.39 -0.85
CA ARG A 136 16.10 5.54 -0.06
C ARG A 136 15.46 5.30 1.30
N VAL A 137 15.32 4.05 1.64
CA VAL A 137 14.77 3.61 2.92
C VAL A 137 15.91 3.17 3.83
N GLU A 138 15.93 3.68 5.06
CA GLU A 138 16.82 3.23 6.12
C GLU A 138 15.99 2.52 7.19
N MET A 139 16.10 1.20 7.22
CA MET A 139 15.37 0.32 8.11
C MET A 139 16.29 -0.82 8.57
N THR A 140 16.36 -1.05 9.88
CA THR A 140 17.13 -2.16 10.45
C THR A 140 16.41 -3.51 10.27
N ASP A 141 17.13 -4.61 10.39
CA ASP A 141 16.53 -5.96 10.33
C ASP A 141 15.51 -6.18 11.45
N GLN A 142 15.78 -5.63 12.64
CA GLN A 142 14.85 -5.70 13.76
C GLN A 142 13.54 -4.96 13.45
N GLN A 143 13.61 -3.76 12.86
CA GLN A 143 12.40 -3.01 12.46
C GLN A 143 11.60 -3.78 11.41
N LEU A 144 12.26 -4.35 10.41
CA LEU A 144 11.59 -5.19 9.41
C LEU A 144 10.88 -6.39 10.07
N GLU A 145 11.55 -7.08 10.99
CA GLU A 145 10.94 -8.22 11.69
C GLU A 145 9.74 -7.80 12.54
N GLU A 146 9.80 -6.67 13.24
CA GLU A 146 8.68 -6.13 14.00
C GLU A 146 7.49 -5.78 13.10
N ILE A 147 7.74 -5.21 11.91
CA ILE A 147 6.71 -4.93 10.90
C ILE A 147 6.07 -6.24 10.41
N ILE A 148 6.88 -7.24 10.08
CA ILE A 148 6.39 -8.56 9.64
C ILE A 148 5.50 -9.20 10.70
N GLN A 149 5.92 -9.15 11.96
CA GLN A 149 5.17 -9.72 13.08
C GLN A 149 3.83 -9.02 13.30
N ILE A 150 3.82 -7.69 13.35
CA ILE A 150 2.58 -6.94 13.58
C ILE A 150 1.58 -7.13 12.45
N MET A 151 2.04 -7.21 11.19
CA MET A 151 1.16 -7.50 10.04
C MET A 151 0.46 -8.85 10.19
N GLY A 152 1.18 -9.88 10.63
CA GLY A 152 0.62 -11.20 10.90
C GLY A 152 -0.42 -11.19 12.03
N ILE A 153 -0.13 -10.47 13.12
CA ILE A 153 -1.03 -10.34 14.27
C ILE A 153 -2.32 -9.62 13.88
N VAL A 154 -2.20 -8.45 13.25
CA VAL A 154 -3.37 -7.64 12.85
C VAL A 154 -4.23 -8.37 11.84
N ARG A 155 -3.64 -8.98 10.81
CA ARG A 155 -4.38 -9.77 9.85
C ARG A 155 -5.15 -10.91 10.53
N LYS A 156 -4.50 -11.69 11.39
CA LYS A 156 -5.14 -12.78 12.14
C LYS A 156 -6.31 -12.26 12.97
N LYS A 157 -6.14 -11.13 13.67
CA LYS A 157 -7.16 -10.49 14.48
C LYS A 157 -8.38 -10.08 13.64
N LEU A 158 -8.16 -9.55 12.42
CA LEU A 158 -9.23 -9.12 11.52
C LEU A 158 -10.05 -10.30 10.96
N ILE A 159 -9.39 -11.38 10.53
CA ILE A 159 -10.09 -12.54 9.97
C ILE A 159 -10.77 -13.44 11.03
N THR A 160 -10.37 -13.30 12.31
CA THR A 160 -10.99 -14.06 13.42
C THR A 160 -12.02 -13.23 14.21
N ARG A 161 -12.23 -11.98 13.84
CA ARG A 161 -13.24 -11.10 14.44
C ARG A 161 -14.62 -11.55 13.94
N ASN A 162 -15.36 -12.26 14.80
CA ASN A 162 -16.78 -12.57 14.63
C ASN A 162 -17.65 -11.55 15.38
#